data_759ca3d3f66720fcdfc1d71dc0ccca53
#
_entry.id   759ca3d3f66720fcdfc1d71dc0ccca53
#
_cell.length_a   1.000
_cell.length_b   1.000
_cell.length_c   1.000
_cell.angle_alpha   90.00
_cell.angle_beta   90.00
_cell.angle_gamma   90.00
#
_symmetry.space_group_name_H-M   'P 1'
#
loop_
_entity.id
_entity.type
_entity.pdbx_description
1 polymer ?
#
loop_
_entity_poly.entity_id
_entity_poly.type
_entity_poly.pdbx_seq_one_letter_code
_entity_poly.pdbx_strand_id
1 'polypeptide(L)'
;MRLPVLVVSVLAAALSLGACDQAGTSSTAMDGSLAAADGGIVSAAPRTVDPGSAHDNLNAVLWVQTSAEYRALSLQSFRAAADHLARALEEPNWDALVPSERANAGTGLQPAVIMDIDETVLDNSPYQARLVRSGEHYDEVSWAGWVAEKKAAALPGVVDFARAASIKGVTIIYISNRAQHLDEATIANLKAVGMPVKDADVFLGLGTHVEGCEQHGSEKNCRRQRIGRDYRVLMQFGDQLGDFVQVLSNTAEGRAALLEEYGDWFGERWWMLPNPTYGSWEPAAFNNDWGLPPEARRQAKRAALDVAP
;
A
#
# COMPACT_ATOMS: atom_id res chain seq x y z
N MET A 1 11.29 45.82 31.98
CA MET A 1 10.11 46.66 31.65
C MET A 1 8.96 45.73 31.31
N ARG A 2 8.04 45.64 32.25
CA ARG A 2 6.65 45.18 32.31
C ARG A 2 6.10 44.22 31.22
N LEU A 3 5.80 42.98 31.65
CA LEU A 3 4.78 42.09 31.08
C LEU A 3 3.35 42.66 31.28
N PRO A 4 2.40 42.26 30.44
CA PRO A 4 1.05 42.06 30.98
C PRO A 4 0.60 40.58 30.88
N VAL A 5 -0.02 40.21 31.98
CA VAL A 5 -0.82 39.04 32.25
C VAL A 5 -2.10 39.08 31.41
N LEU A 6 -2.49 37.96 30.83
CA LEU A 6 -3.84 37.82 30.28
C LEU A 6 -4.58 36.65 30.94
N VAL A 7 -5.76 37.00 31.40
CA VAL A 7 -6.69 36.27 32.25
C VAL A 7 -7.38 35.17 31.47
N VAL A 8 -7.45 33.98 32.08
CA VAL A 8 -8.26 32.83 31.65
C VAL A 8 -9.68 33.02 32.16
N SER A 9 -10.67 33.00 31.29
CA SER A 9 -12.07 32.93 31.68
C SER A 9 -12.60 31.53 31.40
N VAL A 10 -12.94 30.84 32.48
CA VAL A 10 -13.65 29.55 32.48
C VAL A 10 -15.15 29.87 32.39
N LEU A 11 -15.81 29.26 31.39
CA LEU A 11 -17.27 29.26 31.33
C LEU A 11 -17.76 27.81 31.53
N ALA A 12 -18.40 27.61 32.67
CA ALA A 12 -19.17 26.42 33.00
C ALA A 12 -20.57 26.54 32.42
N ALA A 13 -21.09 25.54 31.77
CA ALA A 13 -22.52 25.44 31.47
C ALA A 13 -23.05 24.07 31.91
N ALA A 14 -24.15 24.17 32.63
CA ALA A 14 -24.76 23.15 33.46
C ALA A 14 -25.60 22.14 32.70
N LEU A 15 -25.69 20.96 33.32
CA LEU A 15 -26.61 19.85 33.00
C LEU A 15 -28.09 20.27 33.19
N SER A 16 -28.97 19.74 32.36
CA SER A 16 -30.36 19.56 32.66
C SER A 16 -30.78 18.12 32.38
N LEU A 17 -31.09 17.43 33.48
CA LEU A 17 -31.79 16.15 33.56
C LEU A 17 -33.29 16.39 33.32
N GLY A 18 -33.91 15.56 32.49
CA GLY A 18 -35.36 15.44 32.40
C GLY A 18 -35.73 13.98 32.46
N ALA A 19 -36.45 13.62 33.53
CA ALA A 19 -36.89 12.26 33.84
C ALA A 19 -38.37 12.08 33.56
N CYS A 20 -38.72 10.79 33.35
CA CYS A 20 -40.03 10.12 33.56
C CYS A 20 -41.21 10.48 32.65
N ASP A 21 -41.88 9.48 32.08
CA ASP A 21 -42.92 8.81 32.78
C ASP A 21 -43.34 7.48 32.10
N GLN A 22 -43.93 6.61 32.96
CA GLN A 22 -44.35 5.25 32.77
C GLN A 22 -45.74 5.14 32.10
N ALA A 23 -46.02 4.00 31.53
CA ALA A 23 -47.07 3.02 31.86
C ALA A 23 -47.81 2.46 30.66
N GLY A 24 -48.02 1.16 30.67
CA GLY A 24 -49.00 0.47 29.80
C GLY A 24 -48.72 -0.99 29.62
N THR A 25 -49.01 -1.79 30.67
CA THR A 25 -49.11 -3.26 30.61
C THR A 25 -50.27 -3.73 29.74
N SER A 26 -50.03 -4.71 28.85
CA SER A 26 -51.06 -5.71 28.49
C SER A 26 -50.39 -7.02 28.12
N SER A 27 -50.61 -7.98 28.97
CA SER A 27 -50.32 -9.40 28.82
C SER A 27 -51.37 -10.03 27.87
N THR A 28 -50.95 -10.75 26.87
CA THR A 28 -51.68 -11.87 26.30
C THR A 28 -50.67 -12.95 25.91
N ALA A 29 -50.73 -14.03 26.64
CA ALA A 29 -50.13 -15.30 26.29
C ALA A 29 -50.85 -15.92 25.12
N MET A 30 -50.14 -16.41 24.12
CA MET A 30 -50.57 -17.49 23.23
C MET A 30 -49.37 -18.25 22.68
N ASP A 31 -49.31 -19.43 23.14
CA ASP A 31 -49.13 -20.76 22.52
C ASP A 31 -47.99 -20.91 21.48
N GLY A 32 -47.19 -21.93 21.81
CA GLY A 32 -46.01 -22.34 21.06
C GLY A 32 -46.33 -23.02 19.73
N SER A 33 -45.51 -22.69 18.78
CA SER A 33 -45.17 -23.59 17.68
C SER A 33 -43.73 -23.25 17.23
N LEU A 34 -42.79 -24.14 17.54
CA LEU A 34 -41.42 -24.12 16.99
C LEU A 34 -41.53 -24.52 15.51
N ALA A 35 -41.58 -23.53 14.63
CA ALA A 35 -41.29 -23.71 13.23
C ALA A 35 -39.78 -23.56 13.06
N ALA A 36 -39.08 -24.64 12.69
CA ALA A 36 -37.69 -24.64 12.28
C ALA A 36 -37.56 -23.70 11.09
N ALA A 37 -36.84 -22.60 11.28
CA ALA A 37 -36.40 -21.75 10.18
C ALA A 37 -35.32 -22.51 9.40
N ASP A 38 -35.73 -23.05 8.27
CA ASP A 38 -34.86 -23.59 7.24
C ASP A 38 -33.98 -22.43 6.73
N GLY A 39 -32.72 -22.40 7.18
CA GLY A 39 -31.72 -21.46 6.77
C GLY A 39 -31.25 -21.72 5.33
N GLY A 40 -32.12 -21.46 4.38
CA GLY A 40 -31.75 -21.47 2.98
C GLY A 40 -30.60 -20.47 2.75
N ILE A 41 -29.41 -20.99 2.47
CA ILE A 41 -28.31 -20.23 1.91
C ILE A 41 -28.84 -19.66 0.60
N VAL A 42 -29.16 -18.37 0.60
CA VAL A 42 -29.46 -17.63 -0.63
C VAL A 42 -28.15 -17.53 -1.38
N SER A 43 -27.90 -18.52 -2.24
CA SER A 43 -26.84 -18.43 -3.23
C SER A 43 -27.18 -17.21 -4.09
N ALA A 44 -26.42 -16.13 -3.93
CA ALA A 44 -26.51 -15.00 -4.84
C ALA A 44 -26.26 -15.52 -6.26
N ALA A 45 -27.22 -15.37 -7.15
CA ALA A 45 -27.04 -15.73 -8.54
C ALA A 45 -25.79 -15.00 -9.07
N PRO A 46 -24.94 -15.67 -9.86
CA PRO A 46 -23.78 -15.03 -10.46
C PRO A 46 -24.27 -13.81 -11.24
N ARG A 47 -23.74 -12.62 -10.88
CA ARG A 47 -24.02 -11.38 -11.64
C ARG A 47 -23.53 -11.60 -13.06
N THR A 48 -24.44 -11.64 -14.00
CA THR A 48 -24.07 -11.60 -15.42
C THR A 48 -23.52 -10.21 -15.70
N VAL A 49 -22.20 -10.09 -15.86
CA VAL A 49 -21.57 -8.87 -16.35
C VAL A 49 -22.02 -8.71 -17.78
N ASP A 50 -22.60 -7.53 -18.10
CA ASP A 50 -22.86 -7.16 -19.49
C ASP A 50 -21.53 -7.16 -20.25
N PRO A 51 -21.35 -8.02 -21.27
CA PRO A 51 -20.10 -8.09 -22.03
C PRO A 51 -19.76 -6.78 -22.75
N GLY A 52 -20.70 -5.85 -22.83
CA GLY A 52 -20.52 -4.51 -23.43
C GLY A 52 -20.11 -3.43 -22.41
N SER A 53 -20.11 -3.69 -21.09
CA SER A 53 -19.67 -2.70 -20.12
C SER A 53 -18.14 -2.59 -20.12
N ALA A 54 -17.59 -1.41 -20.42
CA ALA A 54 -16.16 -1.16 -20.36
C ALA A 54 -15.67 -1.24 -18.91
N HIS A 55 -14.66 -2.07 -18.66
CA HIS A 55 -13.95 -2.11 -17.38
C HIS A 55 -12.74 -1.17 -17.44
N ASP A 56 -12.69 -0.17 -16.56
CA ASP A 56 -11.65 0.87 -16.61
C ASP A 56 -10.22 0.33 -16.54
N ASN A 57 -10.03 -0.84 -15.91
CA ASN A 57 -8.70 -1.44 -15.72
C ASN A 57 -8.30 -2.46 -16.78
N LEU A 58 -9.15 -2.74 -17.79
CA LEU A 58 -8.89 -3.80 -18.77
C LEU A 58 -7.56 -3.60 -19.52
N ASN A 59 -7.35 -2.41 -20.08
CA ASN A 59 -6.14 -2.14 -20.87
C ASN A 59 -4.88 -2.12 -19.99
N ALA A 60 -4.96 -1.62 -18.76
CA ALA A 60 -3.85 -1.60 -17.82
C ALA A 60 -3.42 -3.03 -17.44
N VAL A 61 -4.37 -3.90 -17.09
CA VAL A 61 -4.09 -5.30 -16.77
C VAL A 61 -3.55 -6.05 -17.99
N LEU A 62 -4.14 -5.85 -19.17
CA LEU A 62 -3.65 -6.44 -20.41
C LEU A 62 -2.20 -6.03 -20.69
N TRP A 63 -1.87 -4.75 -20.53
CA TRP A 63 -0.52 -4.23 -20.73
C TRP A 63 0.48 -4.88 -19.76
N VAL A 64 0.15 -4.98 -18.48
CA VAL A 64 1.00 -5.64 -17.48
C VAL A 64 1.26 -7.11 -17.86
N GLN A 65 0.22 -7.85 -18.27
CA GLN A 65 0.34 -9.28 -18.54
C GLN A 65 0.98 -9.63 -19.89
N THR A 66 0.86 -8.78 -20.88
CA THR A 66 1.19 -9.16 -22.27
C THR A 66 2.25 -8.31 -22.95
N SER A 67 2.53 -7.08 -22.45
CA SER A 67 3.48 -6.20 -23.11
C SER A 67 4.92 -6.59 -22.85
N ALA A 68 5.74 -6.53 -23.88
CA ALA A 68 7.19 -6.66 -23.76
C ALA A 68 7.79 -5.44 -23.04
N GLU A 69 7.16 -4.28 -23.18
CA GLU A 69 7.56 -3.01 -22.60
C GLU A 69 7.53 -3.06 -21.07
N TYR A 70 6.45 -3.60 -20.46
CA TYR A 70 6.37 -3.79 -19.01
C TYR A 70 7.52 -4.65 -18.49
N ARG A 71 7.78 -5.78 -19.16
CA ARG A 71 8.88 -6.69 -18.81
C ARG A 71 10.25 -6.02 -18.97
N ALA A 72 10.42 -5.24 -20.04
CA ALA A 72 11.67 -4.52 -20.31
C ALA A 72 11.93 -3.44 -19.26
N LEU A 73 10.91 -2.67 -18.85
CA LEU A 73 11.02 -1.66 -17.79
C LEU A 73 11.43 -2.27 -16.46
N SER A 74 10.80 -3.39 -16.06
CA SER A 74 11.17 -4.12 -14.83
C SER A 74 12.64 -4.59 -14.89
N LEU A 75 13.04 -5.28 -15.95
CA LEU A 75 14.42 -5.73 -16.15
C LEU A 75 15.44 -4.57 -16.13
N GLN A 76 15.11 -3.45 -16.79
CA GLN A 76 15.95 -2.27 -16.85
C GLN A 76 16.15 -1.68 -15.45
N SER A 77 15.08 -1.53 -14.65
CA SER A 77 15.15 -0.98 -13.30
C SER A 77 16.05 -1.84 -12.41
N PHE A 78 15.85 -3.16 -12.36
CA PHE A 78 16.67 -4.02 -11.50
C PHE A 78 18.13 -4.16 -11.98
N ARG A 79 18.40 -4.12 -13.29
CA ARG A 79 19.78 -4.11 -13.81
C ARG A 79 20.52 -2.83 -13.47
N ALA A 80 19.89 -1.68 -13.70
CA ALA A 80 20.47 -0.40 -13.36
C ALA A 80 20.72 -0.27 -11.85
N ALA A 81 19.79 -0.74 -11.02
CA ALA A 81 20.00 -0.80 -9.57
C ALA A 81 21.18 -1.70 -9.18
N ALA A 82 21.36 -2.85 -9.84
CA ALA A 82 22.49 -3.73 -9.58
C ALA A 82 23.86 -3.05 -9.89
N ASP A 83 23.91 -2.26 -10.95
CA ASP A 83 25.11 -1.48 -11.32
C ASP A 83 25.43 -0.39 -10.28
N HIS A 84 24.41 0.20 -9.63
CA HIS A 84 24.59 1.21 -8.59
C HIS A 84 24.91 0.65 -7.21
N LEU A 85 24.64 -0.65 -6.97
CA LEU A 85 24.76 -1.26 -5.64
C LEU A 85 26.20 -1.21 -5.10
N ALA A 86 27.21 -1.38 -5.95
CA ALA A 86 28.62 -1.34 -5.53
C ALA A 86 28.97 0.02 -4.95
N ARG A 87 28.62 1.11 -5.67
CA ARG A 87 28.82 2.49 -5.20
C ARG A 87 28.09 2.77 -3.90
N ALA A 88 26.84 2.36 -3.79
CA ALA A 88 26.03 2.54 -2.58
C ALA A 88 26.63 1.81 -1.35
N LEU A 89 27.29 0.67 -1.56
CA LEU A 89 28.01 -0.05 -0.50
C LEU A 89 29.30 0.67 -0.08
N GLU A 90 30.06 1.20 -1.03
CA GLU A 90 31.37 1.83 -0.82
C GLU A 90 31.26 3.22 -0.19
N GLU A 91 30.20 3.98 -0.47
CA GLU A 91 30.00 5.33 0.08
C GLU A 91 29.45 5.26 1.52
N PRO A 92 30.23 5.62 2.57
CA PRO A 92 29.80 5.42 3.96
C PRO A 92 28.55 6.23 4.36
N ASN A 93 28.35 7.38 3.70
CA ASN A 93 27.24 8.29 3.97
C ASN A 93 26.04 8.07 3.01
N TRP A 94 26.13 7.07 2.15
CA TRP A 94 25.00 6.75 1.28
C TRP A 94 23.80 6.27 2.08
N ASP A 95 22.66 6.89 1.88
CA ASP A 95 21.38 6.53 2.50
C ASP A 95 20.22 6.84 1.57
N ALA A 96 19.27 5.93 1.47
CA ALA A 96 18.07 6.06 0.67
C ALA A 96 16.84 6.47 1.49
N LEU A 97 16.95 6.60 2.82
CA LEU A 97 15.90 7.20 3.64
C LEU A 97 16.01 8.72 3.62
N VAL A 98 14.86 9.38 3.52
CA VAL A 98 14.79 10.84 3.67
C VAL A 98 15.23 11.25 5.08
N PRO A 99 15.83 12.44 5.26
CA PRO A 99 16.34 12.88 6.56
C PRO A 99 15.29 12.85 7.68
N SER A 100 14.03 13.15 7.38
CA SER A 100 12.92 13.12 8.34
C SER A 100 12.57 11.71 8.85
N GLU A 101 12.97 10.67 8.15
CA GLU A 101 12.76 9.27 8.53
C GLU A 101 14.00 8.63 9.17
N ARG A 102 15.09 9.38 9.32
CA ARG A 102 16.36 8.93 9.89
C ARG A 102 16.54 9.46 11.31
N ALA A 103 16.42 8.59 12.32
CA ALA A 103 16.58 8.96 13.72
C ALA A 103 18.04 8.94 14.21
N ASN A 104 18.94 8.23 13.49
CA ASN A 104 20.35 8.04 13.84
C ASN A 104 21.23 8.09 12.58
N ALA A 105 22.55 8.19 12.76
CA ALA A 105 23.44 8.07 11.62
C ALA A 105 23.38 6.64 11.03
N GLY A 106 23.24 6.55 9.72
CA GLY A 106 23.26 5.25 9.02
C GLY A 106 24.64 4.62 8.91
N THR A 107 25.69 5.43 9.10
CA THR A 107 27.09 5.00 8.98
C THR A 107 27.42 3.90 9.98
N GLY A 108 27.99 2.79 9.49
CA GLY A 108 28.37 1.62 10.32
C GLY A 108 27.24 0.65 10.60
N LEU A 109 26.00 0.96 10.24
CA LEU A 109 24.90 0.00 10.32
C LEU A 109 24.97 -1.02 9.20
N GLN A 110 24.33 -2.18 9.41
CA GLN A 110 24.23 -3.23 8.39
C GLN A 110 23.49 -2.70 7.14
N PRO A 111 24.00 -3.00 5.93
CA PRO A 111 23.34 -2.54 4.72
C PRO A 111 22.03 -3.30 4.47
N ALA A 112 21.01 -2.56 4.01
CA ALA A 112 19.74 -3.13 3.61
C ALA A 112 19.20 -2.46 2.33
N VAL A 113 18.32 -3.18 1.64
CA VAL A 113 17.46 -2.68 0.58
C VAL A 113 16.02 -2.88 1.03
N ILE A 114 15.21 -1.83 0.94
CA ILE A 114 13.76 -1.90 1.18
C ILE A 114 13.06 -2.17 -0.14
N MET A 115 12.14 -3.12 -0.15
CA MET A 115 11.26 -3.41 -1.28
C MET A 115 9.80 -3.41 -0.83
N ASP A 116 8.95 -2.74 -1.57
CA ASP A 116 7.52 -3.06 -1.56
C ASP A 116 7.31 -4.46 -2.15
N ILE A 117 6.13 -5.03 -2.00
CA ILE A 117 5.83 -6.38 -2.48
C ILE A 117 4.95 -6.37 -3.71
N ASP A 118 3.78 -5.72 -3.64
CA ASP A 118 2.75 -5.82 -4.66
C ASP A 118 3.08 -4.93 -5.87
N GLU A 119 3.17 -5.52 -7.05
CA GLU A 119 3.63 -4.87 -8.30
C GLU A 119 5.07 -4.32 -8.25
N THR A 120 5.80 -4.74 -7.21
CA THR A 120 7.24 -4.45 -7.06
C THR A 120 8.07 -5.72 -7.05
N VAL A 121 7.75 -6.67 -6.17
CA VAL A 121 8.36 -8.01 -6.09
C VAL A 121 7.46 -9.07 -6.69
N LEU A 122 6.16 -9.02 -6.37
CA LEU A 122 5.16 -10.00 -6.77
C LEU A 122 4.14 -9.39 -7.74
N ASP A 123 3.88 -10.11 -8.83
CA ASP A 123 2.89 -9.78 -9.86
C ASP A 123 1.50 -10.26 -9.42
N ASN A 124 0.62 -9.34 -9.11
CA ASN A 124 -0.78 -9.61 -8.78
C ASN A 124 -1.74 -9.34 -9.95
N SER A 125 -1.22 -9.15 -11.14
CA SER A 125 -2.07 -8.98 -12.34
C SER A 125 -3.07 -10.12 -12.56
N PRO A 126 -2.80 -11.40 -12.15
CA PRO A 126 -3.83 -12.44 -12.20
C PRO A 126 -5.03 -12.19 -11.30
N TYR A 127 -4.84 -11.56 -10.11
CA TYR A 127 -5.95 -11.12 -9.27
C TYR A 127 -6.71 -9.98 -9.94
N GLN A 128 -6.01 -8.97 -10.45
CA GLN A 128 -6.64 -7.87 -11.20
C GLN A 128 -7.43 -8.36 -12.40
N ALA A 129 -6.92 -9.38 -13.12
CA ALA A 129 -7.64 -10.01 -14.22
C ALA A 129 -8.92 -10.73 -13.78
N ARG A 130 -8.96 -11.32 -12.57
CA ARG A 130 -10.19 -11.86 -11.98
C ARG A 130 -11.24 -10.75 -11.80
N LEU A 131 -10.86 -9.62 -11.20
CA LEU A 131 -11.74 -8.47 -11.00
C LEU A 131 -12.29 -7.94 -12.34
N VAL A 132 -11.43 -7.78 -13.35
CA VAL A 132 -11.84 -7.36 -14.69
C VAL A 132 -12.86 -8.32 -15.29
N ARG A 133 -12.65 -9.63 -15.17
CA ARG A 133 -13.54 -10.66 -15.75
C ARG A 133 -14.86 -10.82 -15.01
N SER A 134 -14.87 -10.66 -13.69
CA SER A 134 -16.08 -10.74 -12.87
C SER A 134 -16.84 -9.42 -12.82
N GLY A 135 -16.23 -8.29 -13.21
CA GLY A 135 -16.79 -6.96 -13.03
C GLY A 135 -16.84 -6.51 -11.57
N GLU A 136 -16.07 -7.18 -10.72
CA GLU A 136 -15.96 -6.87 -9.29
C GLU A 136 -14.88 -5.81 -9.03
N HIS A 137 -14.93 -5.25 -7.83
CA HIS A 137 -13.92 -4.33 -7.33
C HIS A 137 -13.09 -5.03 -6.24
N TYR A 138 -11.94 -4.42 -5.93
CA TYR A 138 -11.13 -4.85 -4.80
C TYR A 138 -11.95 -4.91 -3.51
N ASP A 139 -11.77 -5.98 -2.77
CA ASP A 139 -12.21 -6.14 -1.40
C ASP A 139 -11.19 -6.98 -0.60
N GLU A 140 -11.14 -6.75 0.71
CA GLU A 140 -10.14 -7.37 1.59
C GLU A 140 -10.27 -8.90 1.66
N VAL A 141 -11.46 -9.47 1.50
CA VAL A 141 -11.70 -10.91 1.62
C VAL A 141 -11.17 -11.63 0.38
N SER A 142 -11.53 -11.15 -0.81
CA SER A 142 -11.05 -11.71 -2.08
C SER A 142 -9.53 -11.52 -2.22
N TRP A 143 -9.00 -10.39 -1.75
CA TRP A 143 -7.57 -10.14 -1.70
C TRP A 143 -6.84 -11.11 -0.77
N ALA A 144 -7.30 -11.29 0.47
CA ALA A 144 -6.74 -12.26 1.40
C ALA A 144 -6.78 -13.69 0.83
N GLY A 145 -7.87 -14.04 0.12
CA GLY A 145 -7.98 -15.29 -0.63
C GLY A 145 -6.89 -15.46 -1.68
N TRP A 146 -6.62 -14.42 -2.47
CA TRP A 146 -5.53 -14.43 -3.45
C TRP A 146 -4.16 -14.61 -2.79
N VAL A 147 -3.87 -13.85 -1.73
CA VAL A 147 -2.61 -13.96 -0.98
C VAL A 147 -2.41 -15.38 -0.44
N ALA A 148 -3.48 -15.99 0.09
CA ALA A 148 -3.46 -17.35 0.62
C ALA A 148 -3.17 -18.43 -0.46
N GLU A 149 -3.45 -18.14 -1.74
CA GLU A 149 -3.09 -19.05 -2.84
C GLU A 149 -1.56 -19.14 -3.06
N LYS A 150 -0.78 -18.14 -2.66
CA LYS A 150 0.70 -18.10 -2.78
C LYS A 150 1.18 -18.31 -4.22
N LYS A 151 0.44 -17.78 -5.22
CA LYS A 151 0.67 -18.04 -6.65
C LYS A 151 1.22 -16.83 -7.41
N ALA A 152 1.39 -15.69 -6.76
CA ALA A 152 1.97 -14.53 -7.40
C ALA A 152 3.40 -14.84 -7.87
N ALA A 153 3.68 -14.57 -9.14
CA ALA A 153 5.00 -14.74 -9.72
C ALA A 153 5.92 -13.56 -9.34
N ALA A 154 7.22 -13.75 -9.40
CA ALA A 154 8.16 -12.64 -9.23
C ALA A 154 8.19 -11.76 -10.48
N LEU A 155 8.33 -10.44 -10.28
CA LEU A 155 8.59 -9.52 -11.38
C LEU A 155 9.92 -9.85 -12.09
N PRO A 156 10.03 -9.59 -13.40
CA PRO A 156 11.25 -9.85 -14.16
C PRO A 156 12.46 -9.11 -13.59
N GLY A 157 13.51 -9.82 -13.23
CA GLY A 157 14.79 -9.29 -12.75
C GLY A 157 14.90 -9.11 -11.23
N VAL A 158 13.80 -9.12 -10.47
CA VAL A 158 13.84 -8.86 -9.02
C VAL A 158 14.60 -9.94 -8.25
N VAL A 159 14.42 -11.21 -8.60
CA VAL A 159 15.07 -12.34 -7.91
C VAL A 159 16.58 -12.31 -8.11
N ASP A 160 17.03 -12.03 -9.33
CA ASP A 160 18.46 -11.94 -9.65
C ASP A 160 19.11 -10.77 -8.88
N PHE A 161 18.47 -9.60 -8.88
CA PHE A 161 18.94 -8.45 -8.11
C PHE A 161 19.03 -8.76 -6.62
N ALA A 162 17.94 -9.26 -6.03
CA ALA A 162 17.85 -9.50 -4.60
C ALA A 162 18.87 -10.55 -4.11
N ARG A 163 19.07 -11.62 -4.89
CA ARG A 163 20.09 -12.63 -4.61
C ARG A 163 21.50 -12.08 -4.72
N ALA A 164 21.79 -11.31 -5.76
CA ALA A 164 23.10 -10.66 -5.92
C ALA A 164 23.40 -9.70 -4.78
N ALA A 165 22.42 -8.90 -4.34
CA ALA A 165 22.54 -8.04 -3.18
C ALA A 165 22.77 -8.85 -1.88
N SER A 166 22.00 -9.91 -1.66
CA SER A 166 22.14 -10.78 -0.48
C SER A 166 23.52 -11.45 -0.40
N ILE A 167 24.08 -11.91 -1.53
CA ILE A 167 25.44 -12.47 -1.59
C ILE A 167 26.50 -11.43 -1.17
N LYS A 168 26.26 -10.16 -1.39
CA LYS A 168 27.12 -9.04 -0.96
C LYS A 168 26.88 -8.62 0.51
N GLY A 169 26.07 -9.35 1.27
CA GLY A 169 25.77 -9.08 2.67
C GLY A 169 24.67 -8.02 2.87
N VAL A 170 23.93 -7.65 1.84
CA VAL A 170 22.81 -6.71 1.94
C VAL A 170 21.54 -7.47 2.35
N THR A 171 20.89 -7.00 3.41
CA THR A 171 19.60 -7.56 3.86
C THR A 171 18.46 -7.03 2.99
N ILE A 172 17.60 -7.91 2.50
CA ILE A 172 16.37 -7.52 1.81
C ILE A 172 15.26 -7.39 2.84
N ILE A 173 14.66 -6.22 2.93
CA ILE A 173 13.55 -5.87 3.82
C ILE A 173 12.30 -5.64 2.97
N TYR A 174 11.18 -6.18 3.41
CA TYR A 174 9.89 -6.06 2.71
C TYR A 174 8.95 -5.18 3.52
N ILE A 175 8.55 -4.03 2.97
CA ILE A 175 7.57 -3.12 3.57
C ILE A 175 6.33 -3.05 2.66
N SER A 176 5.25 -3.70 3.06
CA SER A 176 4.06 -3.87 2.25
C SER A 176 2.80 -3.39 2.94
N ASN A 177 1.80 -2.98 2.17
CA ASN A 177 0.45 -2.72 2.66
C ASN A 177 -0.43 -3.99 2.72
N ARG A 178 0.12 -5.17 2.46
CA ARG A 178 -0.50 -6.42 2.91
C ARG A 178 -0.66 -6.37 4.42
N ALA A 179 -1.84 -6.72 4.91
CA ALA A 179 -2.11 -6.74 6.34
C ALA A 179 -1.12 -7.67 7.08
N GLN A 180 -0.69 -7.30 8.28
CA GLN A 180 0.32 -8.03 9.06
C GLN A 180 -0.06 -9.51 9.27
N HIS A 181 -1.35 -9.82 9.42
CA HIS A 181 -1.82 -11.20 9.61
C HIS A 181 -1.72 -12.09 8.35
N LEU A 182 -1.32 -11.53 7.20
CA LEU A 182 -1.06 -12.28 5.96
C LEU A 182 0.45 -12.60 5.78
N ASP A 183 1.25 -12.37 6.81
CA ASP A 183 2.72 -12.51 6.80
C ASP A 183 3.17 -13.92 6.42
N GLU A 184 2.60 -14.96 7.04
CA GLU A 184 2.96 -16.36 6.75
C GLU A 184 2.76 -16.71 5.27
N ALA A 185 1.61 -16.36 4.70
CA ALA A 185 1.32 -16.63 3.30
C ALA A 185 2.20 -15.82 2.35
N THR A 186 2.46 -14.57 2.70
CA THR A 186 3.33 -13.66 1.93
C THR A 186 4.77 -14.15 1.93
N ILE A 187 5.32 -14.47 3.10
CA ILE A 187 6.69 -15.01 3.26
C ILE A 187 6.84 -16.33 2.51
N ALA A 188 5.82 -17.20 2.57
CA ALA A 188 5.84 -18.45 1.84
C ALA A 188 5.89 -18.22 0.32
N ASN A 189 5.13 -17.26 -0.20
CA ASN A 189 5.16 -16.91 -1.63
C ASN A 189 6.51 -16.31 -2.04
N LEU A 190 7.07 -15.38 -1.25
CA LEU A 190 8.40 -14.80 -1.48
C LEU A 190 9.47 -15.89 -1.59
N LYS A 191 9.49 -16.84 -0.64
CA LYS A 191 10.40 -17.97 -0.66
C LYS A 191 10.20 -18.88 -1.88
N ALA A 192 8.94 -19.14 -2.24
CA ALA A 192 8.60 -20.00 -3.37
C ALA A 192 9.10 -19.44 -4.71
N VAL A 193 9.06 -18.13 -4.90
CA VAL A 193 9.62 -17.49 -6.10
C VAL A 193 11.13 -17.26 -6.03
N GLY A 194 11.75 -17.59 -4.90
CA GLY A 194 13.21 -17.55 -4.73
C GLY A 194 13.79 -16.25 -4.20
N MET A 195 12.94 -15.38 -3.62
CA MET A 195 13.40 -14.18 -2.93
C MET A 195 14.13 -14.51 -1.63
N PRO A 196 15.20 -13.78 -1.27
CA PRO A 196 15.89 -13.94 0.02
C PRO A 196 14.97 -13.49 1.16
N VAL A 197 14.69 -14.37 2.10
CA VAL A 197 14.00 -14.07 3.36
C VAL A 197 14.85 -14.61 4.50
N LYS A 198 15.56 -13.71 5.20
CA LYS A 198 16.46 -14.05 6.29
C LYS A 198 15.71 -14.68 7.47
N ASP A 199 14.69 -14.02 7.93
CA ASP A 199 13.79 -14.41 9.02
C ASP A 199 12.41 -13.74 8.83
N ALA A 200 11.51 -13.84 9.79
CA ALA A 200 10.20 -13.20 9.72
C ALA A 200 10.26 -11.68 9.95
N ASP A 201 11.29 -11.18 10.61
CA ASP A 201 11.43 -9.76 10.99
C ASP A 201 11.76 -8.86 9.79
N VAL A 202 12.13 -9.46 8.65
CA VAL A 202 12.32 -8.69 7.41
C VAL A 202 11.02 -8.31 6.71
N PHE A 203 9.86 -8.79 7.17
CA PHE A 203 8.54 -8.44 6.66
C PHE A 203 7.80 -7.49 7.61
N LEU A 204 7.48 -6.30 7.12
CA LEU A 204 6.70 -5.29 7.83
C LEU A 204 5.42 -4.99 7.06
N GLY A 205 4.32 -5.64 7.45
CA GLY A 205 2.99 -5.46 6.88
C GLY A 205 2.26 -4.24 7.44
N LEU A 206 1.11 -3.94 6.84
CA LEU A 206 0.17 -2.95 7.39
C LEU A 206 -0.34 -3.44 8.74
N GLY A 207 -0.24 -2.59 9.76
CA GLY A 207 -0.53 -2.94 11.15
C GLY A 207 0.71 -3.26 11.98
N THR A 208 1.92 -3.31 11.41
CA THR A 208 3.15 -3.38 12.18
C THR A 208 3.27 -2.18 13.12
N HIS A 209 3.26 -2.44 14.43
CA HIS A 209 3.45 -1.40 15.42
C HIS A 209 4.89 -0.89 15.44
N VAL A 210 5.06 0.43 15.46
CA VAL A 210 6.37 1.08 15.57
C VAL A 210 6.34 2.05 16.73
N GLU A 211 7.12 1.75 17.76
CA GLU A 211 7.20 2.60 18.96
C GLU A 211 7.68 4.00 18.61
N GLY A 212 6.97 5.01 19.11
CA GLY A 212 7.30 6.43 18.93
C GLY A 212 6.94 6.96 17.53
N CYS A 213 6.16 6.24 16.73
CA CYS A 213 5.66 6.71 15.46
C CYS A 213 4.17 6.41 15.31
N GLU A 214 3.36 7.43 15.02
CA GLU A 214 1.93 7.27 14.77
C GLU A 214 1.69 6.91 13.31
N GLN A 215 1.08 5.74 13.09
CA GLN A 215 0.74 5.26 11.75
C GLN A 215 -0.52 5.95 11.25
N HIS A 216 -0.44 6.62 10.11
CA HIS A 216 -1.58 7.23 9.43
C HIS A 216 -1.97 6.41 8.20
N GLY A 217 -3.16 5.79 8.24
CA GLY A 217 -3.67 4.99 7.13
C GLY A 217 -2.67 3.91 6.70
N SER A 218 -2.38 3.86 5.40
CA SER A 218 -1.44 2.89 4.81
C SER A 218 -0.02 3.44 4.59
N GLU A 219 0.29 4.65 5.11
CA GLU A 219 1.62 5.25 4.99
C GLU A 219 2.73 4.32 5.52
N LYS A 220 3.87 4.32 4.83
CA LYS A 220 4.99 3.42 5.14
C LYS A 220 6.10 4.08 5.97
N ASN A 221 6.00 5.37 6.25
CA ASN A 221 7.03 6.15 6.93
C ASN A 221 7.47 5.56 8.28
N CYS A 222 6.54 5.14 9.16
CA CYS A 222 6.88 4.53 10.44
C CYS A 222 7.68 3.24 10.27
N ARG A 223 7.29 2.40 9.31
CA ARG A 223 7.98 1.14 9.03
C ARG A 223 9.37 1.38 8.46
N ARG A 224 9.57 2.40 7.61
CA ARG A 224 10.89 2.83 7.13
C ARG A 224 11.74 3.41 8.25
N GLN A 225 11.18 4.24 9.15
CA GLN A 225 11.88 4.74 10.34
C GLN A 225 12.35 3.60 11.24
N ARG A 226 11.53 2.56 11.43
CA ARG A 226 11.90 1.36 12.20
C ARG A 226 13.16 0.71 11.61
N ILE A 227 13.15 0.47 10.30
CA ILE A 227 14.29 -0.14 9.61
C ILE A 227 15.51 0.77 9.67
N GLY A 228 15.32 2.08 9.55
CA GLY A 228 16.39 3.07 9.67
C GLY A 228 17.15 3.07 11.00
N ARG A 229 16.57 2.53 12.09
CA ARG A 229 17.26 2.40 13.39
C ARG A 229 18.36 1.35 13.35
N ASP A 230 18.14 0.26 12.60
CA ASP A 230 19.00 -0.93 12.63
C ASP A 230 19.83 -1.10 11.36
N TYR A 231 19.41 -0.44 10.25
CA TYR A 231 20.02 -0.62 8.95
C TYR A 231 20.38 0.71 8.27
N ARG A 232 21.46 0.69 7.50
CA ARG A 232 21.77 1.68 6.47
C ARG A 232 21.03 1.27 5.19
N VAL A 233 20.03 2.03 4.80
CA VAL A 233 19.21 1.72 3.63
C VAL A 233 19.92 2.20 2.37
N LEU A 234 20.32 1.28 1.51
CA LEU A 234 21.05 1.58 0.29
C LEU A 234 20.12 1.98 -0.86
N MET A 235 18.98 1.31 -0.96
CA MET A 235 18.01 1.51 -2.03
C MET A 235 16.61 1.23 -1.53
N GLN A 236 15.64 1.84 -2.19
CA GLN A 236 14.23 1.52 -2.03
C GLN A 236 13.62 1.19 -3.40
N PHE A 237 12.73 0.20 -3.43
CA PHE A 237 11.97 -0.21 -4.61
C PHE A 237 10.49 -0.16 -4.29
N GLY A 238 9.70 0.36 -5.23
CA GLY A 238 8.26 0.47 -5.10
C GLY A 238 7.60 0.85 -6.42
N ASP A 239 6.28 0.75 -6.47
CA ASP A 239 5.45 1.16 -7.59
C ASP A 239 4.65 2.44 -7.29
N GLN A 240 4.72 2.92 -6.03
CA GLN A 240 4.02 4.11 -5.55
C GLN A 240 4.98 5.11 -4.89
N LEU A 241 4.69 6.42 -4.94
CA LEU A 241 5.48 7.44 -4.22
C LEU A 241 5.54 7.18 -2.72
N GLY A 242 4.45 6.66 -2.12
CA GLY A 242 4.38 6.31 -0.71
C GLY A 242 5.35 5.21 -0.26
N ASP A 243 5.95 4.47 -1.21
CA ASP A 243 6.99 3.47 -0.92
C ASP A 243 8.31 4.12 -0.53
N PHE A 244 8.56 5.33 -1.01
CA PHE A 244 9.83 6.04 -0.85
C PHE A 244 9.79 7.16 0.18
N VAL A 245 8.68 7.88 0.24
CA VAL A 245 8.50 9.06 1.09
C VAL A 245 7.05 9.15 1.56
N GLN A 246 6.80 9.84 2.67
CA GLN A 246 5.44 10.10 3.13
C GLN A 246 4.72 11.08 2.20
N VAL A 247 3.51 10.72 1.74
CA VAL A 247 2.67 11.55 0.87
C VAL A 247 1.64 12.29 1.71
N LEU A 248 2.01 13.44 2.25
CA LEU A 248 1.15 14.27 3.11
C LEU A 248 -0.04 14.87 2.36
N SER A 249 0.14 15.19 1.07
CA SER A 249 -0.90 15.74 0.20
C SER A 249 -1.02 14.89 -1.05
N ASN A 250 -2.00 14.00 -1.08
CA ASN A 250 -2.23 13.14 -2.23
C ASN A 250 -3.13 13.87 -3.27
N THR A 251 -2.60 14.92 -3.87
CA THR A 251 -3.15 15.64 -5.02
C THR A 251 -2.16 15.61 -6.18
N ALA A 252 -2.57 15.97 -7.37
CA ALA A 252 -1.68 16.03 -8.53
C ALA A 252 -0.49 16.97 -8.26
N GLU A 253 -0.75 18.14 -7.67
CA GLU A 253 0.26 19.15 -7.33
C GLU A 253 1.18 18.66 -6.21
N GLY A 254 0.63 18.06 -5.15
CA GLY A 254 1.42 17.52 -4.03
C GLY A 254 2.34 16.39 -4.46
N ARG A 255 1.87 15.52 -5.37
CA ARG A 255 2.69 14.46 -5.97
C ARG A 255 3.77 15.00 -6.89
N ALA A 256 3.46 16.03 -7.69
CA ALA A 256 4.43 16.70 -8.54
C ALA A 256 5.53 17.39 -7.72
N ALA A 257 5.16 18.05 -6.61
CA ALA A 257 6.12 18.67 -5.70
C ALA A 257 7.11 17.67 -5.09
N LEU A 258 6.64 16.47 -4.69
CA LEU A 258 7.53 15.40 -4.22
C LEU A 258 8.48 14.91 -5.32
N LEU A 259 8.01 14.82 -6.56
CA LEU A 259 8.87 14.45 -7.68
C LEU A 259 9.90 15.54 -7.99
N GLU A 260 9.56 16.81 -7.84
CA GLU A 260 10.51 17.92 -7.98
C GLU A 260 11.56 17.91 -6.84
N GLU A 261 11.14 17.67 -5.59
CA GLU A 261 12.03 17.64 -4.43
C GLU A 261 13.02 16.47 -4.47
N TYR A 262 12.56 15.30 -4.88
CA TYR A 262 13.35 14.05 -4.84
C TYR A 262 13.69 13.49 -6.22
N GLY A 263 13.52 14.25 -7.29
CA GLY A 263 13.73 13.79 -8.66
C GLY A 263 15.09 13.13 -8.88
N ASP A 264 16.16 13.70 -8.30
CA ASP A 264 17.53 13.19 -8.39
C ASP A 264 17.75 11.85 -7.63
N TRP A 265 16.78 11.43 -6.82
CA TRP A 265 16.88 10.15 -6.11
C TRP A 265 16.35 8.97 -6.93
N PHE A 266 15.46 9.24 -7.89
CA PHE A 266 14.97 8.21 -8.81
C PHE A 266 16.05 7.80 -9.80
N GLY A 267 16.31 6.48 -9.87
CA GLY A 267 17.41 5.92 -10.65
C GLY A 267 18.76 5.89 -9.93
N GLU A 268 18.84 6.44 -8.72
CA GLU A 268 20.04 6.43 -7.86
C GLU A 268 19.80 5.63 -6.57
N ARG A 269 18.87 6.11 -5.75
CA ARG A 269 18.50 5.55 -4.44
C ARG A 269 17.13 4.90 -4.47
N TRP A 270 16.21 5.43 -5.31
CA TRP A 270 14.84 5.01 -5.45
C TRP A 270 14.56 4.46 -6.84
N TRP A 271 13.96 3.28 -6.88
CA TRP A 271 13.74 2.51 -8.09
C TRP A 271 12.26 2.25 -8.27
N MET A 272 11.61 3.10 -9.09
CA MET A 272 10.19 3.02 -9.38
C MET A 272 9.91 1.92 -10.40
N LEU A 273 8.92 1.06 -10.11
CA LEU A 273 8.35 0.10 -11.05
C LEU A 273 7.02 0.64 -11.60
N PRO A 274 6.68 0.36 -12.86
CA PRO A 274 5.42 0.85 -13.43
C PRO A 274 4.23 0.04 -12.92
N ASN A 275 3.20 0.72 -12.41
CA ASN A 275 1.90 0.13 -12.10
C ASN A 275 0.76 1.00 -12.65
N PRO A 276 0.17 0.64 -13.81
CA PRO A 276 -0.98 1.33 -14.37
C PRO A 276 -2.32 0.79 -13.85
N THR A 277 -2.32 -0.26 -13.01
CA THR A 277 -3.55 -0.96 -12.64
C THR A 277 -4.26 -0.37 -11.43
N TYR A 278 -3.51 0.11 -10.46
CA TYR A 278 -4.01 0.79 -9.26
C TYR A 278 -2.89 1.57 -8.57
N GLY A 279 -3.25 2.43 -7.64
CA GLY A 279 -2.28 3.16 -6.84
C GLY A 279 -2.83 4.47 -6.27
N SER A 280 -2.06 5.10 -5.40
CA SER A 280 -2.47 6.38 -4.80
C SER A 280 -2.57 7.55 -5.80
N TRP A 281 -2.08 7.38 -7.02
CA TRP A 281 -2.28 8.32 -8.13
C TRP A 281 -3.75 8.41 -8.57
N GLU A 282 -4.49 7.31 -8.49
CA GLU A 282 -5.90 7.26 -8.90
C GLU A 282 -6.81 8.11 -7.97
N PRO A 283 -6.83 7.90 -6.63
CA PRO A 283 -7.68 8.69 -5.74
C PRO A 283 -7.28 10.17 -5.67
N ALA A 284 -6.08 10.55 -6.06
CA ALA A 284 -5.71 11.96 -6.21
C ALA A 284 -6.64 12.71 -7.17
N ALA A 285 -7.17 12.05 -8.21
CA ALA A 285 -8.10 12.64 -9.17
C ALA A 285 -9.50 12.92 -8.60
N PHE A 286 -9.86 12.33 -7.44
CA PHE A 286 -11.16 12.55 -6.79
C PHE A 286 -11.00 12.89 -5.29
N ASN A 287 -9.95 13.65 -4.96
CA ASN A 287 -9.66 14.17 -3.62
C ASN A 287 -9.59 13.08 -2.53
N ASN A 288 -9.23 11.86 -2.88
CA ASN A 288 -9.15 10.70 -1.99
C ASN A 288 -10.50 10.29 -1.34
N ASP A 289 -11.61 10.76 -1.88
CA ASP A 289 -12.95 10.46 -1.37
C ASP A 289 -13.49 9.13 -1.95
N TRP A 290 -13.15 8.04 -1.29
CA TRP A 290 -13.66 6.71 -1.63
C TRP A 290 -15.15 6.53 -1.32
N GLY A 291 -15.76 7.45 -0.57
CA GLY A 291 -17.21 7.48 -0.30
C GLY A 291 -18.05 7.91 -1.51
N LEU A 292 -17.43 8.52 -2.51
CA LEU A 292 -18.13 8.86 -3.76
C LEU A 292 -18.63 7.62 -4.50
N PRO A 293 -19.82 7.69 -5.11
CA PRO A 293 -20.32 6.64 -6.00
C PRO A 293 -19.33 6.35 -7.14
N PRO A 294 -19.23 5.10 -7.63
CA PRO A 294 -18.28 4.72 -8.69
C PRO A 294 -18.36 5.62 -9.93
N GLU A 295 -19.57 5.99 -10.35
CA GLU A 295 -19.74 6.88 -11.51
C GLU A 295 -19.21 8.30 -11.26
N ALA A 296 -19.38 8.84 -10.06
CA ALA A 296 -18.81 10.14 -9.69
C ALA A 296 -17.29 10.12 -9.69
N ARG A 297 -16.68 9.05 -9.17
CA ARG A 297 -15.22 8.84 -9.25
C ARG A 297 -14.74 8.75 -10.71
N ARG A 298 -15.49 8.03 -11.56
CA ARG A 298 -15.19 7.92 -13.00
C ARG A 298 -15.29 9.29 -13.71
N GLN A 299 -16.29 10.10 -13.38
CA GLN A 299 -16.42 11.46 -13.91
C GLN A 299 -15.26 12.36 -13.47
N ALA A 300 -14.85 12.30 -12.20
CA ALA A 300 -13.70 13.05 -11.71
C ALA A 300 -12.41 12.64 -12.42
N LYS A 301 -12.16 11.34 -12.62
CA LYS A 301 -11.02 10.85 -13.41
C LYS A 301 -11.03 11.38 -14.85
N ARG A 302 -12.21 11.41 -15.51
CA ARG A 302 -12.34 11.99 -16.86
C ARG A 302 -12.05 13.49 -16.88
N ALA A 303 -12.50 14.21 -15.84
CA ALA A 303 -12.27 15.65 -15.73
C ALA A 303 -10.80 16.00 -15.45
N ALA A 304 -10.03 15.08 -14.91
CA ALA A 304 -8.60 15.25 -14.66
C ALA A 304 -7.74 15.02 -15.92
N LEU A 305 -8.34 14.59 -17.03
CA LEU A 305 -7.60 14.40 -18.28
C LEU A 305 -7.34 15.74 -18.95
N ASP A 306 -6.11 15.95 -19.41
CA ASP A 306 -5.77 17.06 -20.31
C ASP A 306 -6.23 16.71 -21.74
N VAL A 307 -7.14 17.51 -22.27
CA VAL A 307 -7.75 17.28 -23.59
C VAL A 307 -7.28 18.35 -24.54
N ALA A 308 -6.63 17.93 -25.62
CA ALA A 308 -6.27 18.88 -26.68
C ALA A 308 -7.51 19.58 -27.25
N PRO A 309 -7.45 20.88 -27.54
CA PRO A 309 -8.56 21.66 -28.09
C PRO A 309 -8.98 21.22 -29.49
#